data_746c38d39aac61393833bad8e180a06f
#
_entry.id   746c38d39aac61393833bad8e180a06f
#
_cell.length_a   1.000
_cell.length_b   1.000
_cell.length_c   1.000
_cell.angle_alpha   90.00
_cell.angle_beta   90.00
_cell.angle_gamma   90.00
#
_symmetry.space_group_name_H-M   'P 1'
#
loop_
_entity.id
_entity.type
_entity.pdbx_description
1 polymer ?
#
loop_
_entity_poly.entity_id
_entity_poly.type
_entity_poly.pdbx_seq_one_letter_code
_entity_poly.pdbx_strand_id
1 'polypeptide(L)'
;MLRTLFLQPPSFDGFDGGAGSRYQAKREIRSFWYPTWLAQPAAMVPGSRLIDAPPAKMGMGPILEDVKNRDLVIMHTSTPSFPSDVRVAQMLKDANPKLKIGMVG
;
A
#
# COMPACT_ATOMS: atom_id res chain seq x y z
N MET A 1 4.16 15.83 14.90
CA MET A 1 4.67 15.03 13.77
C MET A 1 3.59 14.09 13.28
N LEU A 2 3.41 14.01 11.97
CA LEU A 2 2.43 13.08 11.39
C LEU A 2 2.91 11.63 11.51
N ARG A 3 2.00 10.76 11.93
CA ARG A 3 2.26 9.32 11.98
C ARG A 3 1.93 8.76 10.60
N THR A 4 2.96 8.49 9.82
CA THR A 4 2.82 8.16 8.40
C THR A 4 3.05 6.68 8.13
N LEU A 5 2.18 6.08 7.32
CA LEU A 5 2.34 4.76 6.75
C LEU A 5 2.60 4.90 5.25
N PHE A 6 3.66 4.28 4.76
CA PHE A 6 3.93 4.10 3.34
C PHE A 6 3.47 2.71 2.95
N LEU A 7 2.54 2.61 2.03
CA LEU A 7 1.81 1.38 1.74
C LEU A 7 1.90 0.98 0.28
N GLN A 8 2.40 -0.24 0.03
CA GLN A 8 2.16 -0.97 -1.20
C GLN A 8 0.97 -1.89 -0.91
N PRO A 9 -0.24 -1.53 -1.38
CA PRO A 9 -1.44 -2.24 -0.95
C PRO A 9 -1.57 -3.63 -1.55
N PRO A 10 -2.36 -4.52 -0.91
CA PRO A 10 -2.70 -5.81 -1.52
C PRO A 10 -3.56 -5.61 -2.77
N SER A 11 -3.58 -6.61 -3.62
CA SER A 11 -4.31 -6.59 -4.88
C SER A 11 -5.54 -7.48 -4.80
N PHE A 12 -6.69 -6.99 -5.30
CA PHE A 12 -7.94 -7.74 -5.30
C PHE A 12 -8.33 -8.26 -6.69
N ASP A 13 -7.79 -7.68 -7.75
CA ASP A 13 -8.31 -7.85 -9.10
C ASP A 13 -7.46 -8.80 -9.96
N GLY A 14 -6.89 -9.83 -9.34
CA GLY A 14 -6.17 -10.86 -10.07
C GLY A 14 -4.75 -10.51 -10.46
N PHE A 15 -4.18 -9.44 -9.90
CA PHE A 15 -2.80 -9.05 -10.14
C PHE A 15 -1.88 -9.65 -9.07
N ASP A 16 -0.66 -9.99 -9.48
CA ASP A 16 0.40 -10.23 -8.52
C ASP A 16 0.78 -8.92 -7.85
N GLY A 17 1.23 -9.03 -6.62
CA GLY A 17 1.61 -7.87 -5.87
C GLY A 17 3.09 -7.55 -5.96
N GLY A 18 3.47 -6.47 -5.30
CA GLY A 18 4.84 -5.96 -5.28
C GLY A 18 5.03 -4.81 -6.24
N ALA A 19 6.00 -3.95 -5.95
CA ALA A 19 6.13 -2.66 -6.60
C ALA A 19 6.21 -2.75 -8.13
N GLY A 20 7.10 -3.57 -8.67
CA GLY A 20 7.28 -3.67 -10.12
C GLY A 20 6.33 -4.63 -10.81
N SER A 21 5.59 -5.43 -10.06
CA SER A 21 4.75 -6.48 -10.61
C SER A 21 3.25 -6.29 -10.36
N ARG A 22 2.86 -5.22 -9.71
CA ARG A 22 1.45 -4.95 -9.35
C ARG A 22 0.49 -4.97 -10.53
N TYR A 23 0.96 -4.65 -11.73
CA TYR A 23 0.14 -4.61 -12.93
C TYR A 23 0.13 -5.93 -13.68
N GLN A 24 0.77 -6.96 -13.16
CA GLN A 24 0.79 -8.28 -13.81
C GLN A 24 -0.33 -9.16 -13.26
N ALA A 25 -0.94 -9.94 -14.15
CA ALA A 25 -1.93 -10.93 -13.74
C ALA A 25 -1.27 -12.00 -12.85
N LYS A 26 -2.05 -12.59 -11.95
CA LYS A 26 -1.57 -13.67 -11.10
C LYS A 26 -1.09 -14.86 -11.94
N ARG A 27 0.03 -15.44 -11.53
CA ARG A 27 0.65 -16.60 -12.17
C ARG A 27 1.21 -17.55 -11.10
N GLU A 28 1.65 -18.73 -11.54
CA GLU A 28 2.32 -19.68 -10.66
C GLU A 28 3.63 -19.12 -10.11
N ILE A 29 4.41 -18.47 -10.97
CA ILE A 29 5.68 -17.84 -10.57
C ILE A 29 5.42 -16.36 -10.33
N ARG A 30 5.69 -15.92 -9.11
CA ARG A 30 5.55 -14.52 -8.73
C ARG A 30 6.88 -13.81 -8.80
N SER A 31 6.84 -12.59 -9.28
CA SER A 31 8.01 -11.71 -9.35
C SER A 31 7.71 -10.46 -8.56
N PHE A 32 8.50 -10.20 -7.52
CA PHE A 32 8.34 -9.02 -6.69
C PHE A 32 9.58 -8.16 -6.78
N TRP A 33 9.34 -6.85 -6.85
CA TRP A 33 10.40 -5.85 -6.84
C TRP A 33 10.37 -5.12 -5.51
N TYR A 34 11.53 -4.60 -5.09
CA TYR A 34 11.59 -3.78 -3.89
C TYR A 34 10.73 -2.52 -4.10
N PRO A 35 9.97 -2.09 -3.07
CA PRO A 35 9.14 -0.90 -3.17
C PRO A 35 9.97 0.38 -3.01
N THR A 36 10.91 0.61 -3.93
CA THR A 36 11.88 1.71 -3.84
C THR A 36 11.22 3.07 -3.76
N TRP A 37 10.14 3.27 -4.53
CA TRP A 37 9.39 4.54 -4.53
C TRP A 37 8.81 4.91 -3.18
N LEU A 38 8.57 3.91 -2.32
CA LEU A 38 8.06 4.12 -0.97
C LEU A 38 9.17 4.04 0.07
N ALA A 39 10.15 3.17 -0.14
CA ALA A 39 11.21 2.94 0.83
C ALA A 39 12.10 4.17 1.03
N GLN A 40 12.42 4.88 -0.05
CA GLN A 40 13.23 6.10 0.04
C GLN A 40 12.56 7.19 0.87
N PRO A 41 11.31 7.61 0.56
CA PRO A 41 10.65 8.60 1.41
C PRO A 41 10.40 8.10 2.82
N ALA A 42 10.11 6.81 3.01
CA ALA A 42 9.91 6.26 4.34
C ALA A 42 11.16 6.41 5.21
N ALA A 43 12.34 6.21 4.62
CA ALA A 43 13.59 6.37 5.33
C ALA A 43 13.85 7.82 5.78
N MET A 44 13.20 8.78 5.13
CA MET A 44 13.36 10.21 5.43
C MET A 44 12.34 10.74 6.44
N VAL A 45 11.34 9.96 6.80
CA VAL A 45 10.29 10.39 7.74
C VAL A 45 10.44 9.61 9.03
N PRO A 46 10.97 10.22 10.10
CA PRO A 46 11.14 9.53 11.38
C PRO A 46 9.81 8.98 11.92
N GLY A 47 9.85 7.77 12.43
CA GLY A 47 8.68 7.12 13.00
C GLY A 47 7.68 6.57 11.97
N SER A 48 7.95 6.71 10.67
CA SER A 48 7.11 6.13 9.64
C SER A 48 7.30 4.61 9.56
N ARG A 49 6.34 3.95 8.92
CA ARG A 49 6.39 2.52 8.66
C ARG A 49 6.18 2.28 7.17
N LEU A 50 6.81 1.26 6.64
CA LEU A 50 6.57 0.78 5.28
C LEU A 50 5.95 -0.61 5.36
N ILE A 51 4.82 -0.80 4.68
CA ILE A 51 4.21 -2.11 4.49
C ILE A 51 4.20 -2.41 3.00
N ASP A 52 4.85 -3.52 2.64
CA ASP A 52 4.79 -4.09 1.29
C ASP A 52 3.94 -5.36 1.37
N ALA A 53 2.63 -5.18 1.23
CA ALA A 53 1.67 -6.24 1.50
C ALA A 53 1.76 -7.45 0.55
N PRO A 54 1.91 -7.28 -0.78
CA PRO A 54 1.87 -8.43 -1.68
C PRO A 54 2.96 -9.48 -1.44
N PRO A 55 4.26 -9.13 -1.30
CA PRO A 55 5.27 -10.16 -1.03
C PRO A 55 5.08 -10.85 0.32
N ALA A 56 4.54 -10.12 1.29
CA ALA A 56 4.25 -10.67 2.62
C ALA A 56 2.96 -11.48 2.65
N LYS A 57 2.24 -11.54 1.54
CA LYS A 57 0.90 -12.16 1.46
C LYS A 57 -0.05 -11.61 2.51
N MET A 58 0.08 -10.32 2.81
CA MET A 58 -0.70 -9.63 3.82
C MET A 58 -2.03 -9.16 3.21
N GLY A 59 -3.14 -9.50 3.87
CA GLY A 59 -4.45 -8.97 3.51
C GLY A 59 -4.71 -7.63 4.22
N MET A 60 -5.96 -7.18 4.16
CA MET A 60 -6.34 -5.88 4.70
C MET A 60 -6.40 -5.82 6.23
N GLY A 61 -6.65 -6.95 6.91
CA GLY A 61 -6.84 -6.96 8.36
C GLY A 61 -5.74 -6.22 9.14
N PRO A 62 -4.47 -6.65 9.01
CA PRO A 62 -3.37 -5.97 9.72
C PRO A 62 -3.20 -4.51 9.32
N ILE A 63 -3.47 -4.19 8.05
CA ILE A 63 -3.35 -2.81 7.54
C ILE A 63 -4.42 -1.93 8.17
N LEU A 64 -5.66 -2.41 8.25
CA LEU A 64 -6.77 -1.66 8.86
C LEU A 64 -6.50 -1.39 10.35
N GLU A 65 -5.88 -2.34 11.04
CA GLU A 65 -5.48 -2.12 12.44
C GLU A 65 -4.38 -1.06 12.55
N ASP A 66 -3.38 -1.11 11.68
CA ASP A 66 -2.28 -0.14 11.72
C ASP A 66 -2.77 1.29 11.49
N VAL A 67 -3.67 1.50 10.52
CA VAL A 67 -4.09 2.85 10.14
C VAL A 67 -4.96 3.54 11.20
N LYS A 68 -5.49 2.81 12.16
CA LYS A 68 -6.23 3.43 13.28
C LYS A 68 -5.37 4.42 14.06
N ASN A 69 -4.06 4.23 14.03
CA ASN A 69 -3.09 5.08 14.74
C ASN A 69 -2.25 5.95 13.79
N ARG A 70 -2.68 6.10 12.54
CA ARG A 70 -1.97 6.91 11.56
C ARG A 70 -2.71 8.20 11.24
N ASP A 71 -1.96 9.17 10.76
CA ASP A 71 -2.49 10.46 10.32
C ASP A 71 -2.48 10.57 8.80
N LEU A 72 -1.54 9.88 8.16
CA LEU A 72 -1.31 9.95 6.72
C LEU A 72 -0.91 8.58 6.18
N VAL A 73 -1.45 8.20 5.04
CA VAL A 73 -1.00 7.05 4.27
C VAL A 73 -0.57 7.54 2.89
N ILE A 74 0.60 7.14 2.46
CA ILE A 74 1.08 7.34 1.09
C ILE A 74 1.10 5.97 0.42
N MET A 75 0.29 5.82 -0.63
CA MET A 75 0.15 4.56 -1.37
C MET A 75 0.82 4.65 -2.73
N HIS A 76 1.48 3.59 -3.14
CA HIS A 76 1.90 3.43 -4.53
C HIS A 76 0.73 2.90 -5.36
N THR A 77 0.53 3.46 -6.54
CA THR A 77 -0.49 3.02 -7.48
C THR A 77 0.08 2.98 -8.90
N SER A 78 -0.65 2.37 -9.79
CA SER A 78 -0.35 2.36 -11.22
C SER A 78 -1.67 2.39 -11.98
N THR A 79 -1.62 2.74 -13.28
CA THR A 79 -2.84 2.80 -14.09
C THR A 79 -3.65 1.48 -14.03
N PRO A 80 -3.02 0.30 -14.25
CA PRO A 80 -3.78 -0.95 -14.20
C PRO A 80 -4.32 -1.30 -12.82
N SER A 81 -3.63 -0.92 -11.75
CA SER A 81 -4.04 -1.28 -10.38
C SER A 81 -4.91 -0.21 -9.71
N PHE A 82 -5.11 0.93 -10.36
CA PHE A 82 -5.80 2.07 -9.75
C PHE A 82 -7.18 1.72 -9.19
N PRO A 83 -8.06 0.98 -9.91
CA PRO A 83 -9.37 0.63 -9.36
C PRO A 83 -9.28 -0.18 -8.06
N SER A 84 -8.33 -1.12 -7.98
CA SER A 84 -8.07 -1.88 -6.76
C SER A 84 -7.56 -0.98 -5.65
N ASP A 85 -6.65 -0.07 -5.97
CA ASP A 85 -6.06 0.83 -4.98
C ASP A 85 -7.08 1.83 -4.43
N VAL A 86 -8.02 2.29 -5.25
CA VAL A 86 -9.13 3.14 -4.80
C VAL A 86 -10.01 2.38 -3.80
N ARG A 87 -10.27 1.10 -4.02
CA ARG A 87 -11.01 0.27 -3.05
C ARG A 87 -10.28 0.18 -1.73
N VAL A 88 -8.97 -0.02 -1.77
CA VAL A 88 -8.14 -0.02 -0.55
C VAL A 88 -8.26 1.32 0.16
N ALA A 89 -8.09 2.41 -0.57
CA ALA A 89 -8.20 3.76 0.02
C ALA A 89 -9.56 3.97 0.71
N GLN A 90 -10.65 3.51 0.10
CA GLN A 90 -11.97 3.61 0.70
C GLN A 90 -12.05 2.81 2.00
N MET A 91 -11.51 1.59 2.02
CA MET A 91 -11.47 0.78 3.24
C MET A 91 -10.67 1.46 4.35
N LEU A 92 -9.54 2.08 4.00
CA LEU A 92 -8.72 2.81 4.97
C LEU A 92 -9.48 4.00 5.55
N LYS A 93 -10.19 4.77 4.74
CA LYS A 93 -11.00 5.90 5.20
C LYS A 93 -12.17 5.45 6.08
N ASP A 94 -12.77 4.29 5.77
CA ASP A 94 -13.84 3.75 6.61
C ASP A 94 -13.30 3.34 7.99
N ALA A 95 -12.07 2.80 8.05
CA ALA A 95 -11.44 2.41 9.31
C ALA A 95 -10.97 3.62 10.13
N ASN A 96 -10.57 4.70 9.47
CA ASN A 96 -10.11 5.93 10.12
C ASN A 96 -10.53 7.15 9.29
N PRO A 97 -11.73 7.73 9.55
CA PRO A 97 -12.24 8.84 8.75
C PRO A 97 -11.37 10.11 8.75
N LYS A 98 -10.51 10.26 9.74
CA LYS A 98 -9.60 11.42 9.83
C LYS A 98 -8.32 11.23 9.03
N LEU A 99 -8.10 10.02 8.51
CA LEU A 99 -6.90 9.68 7.77
C LEU A 99 -6.82 10.48 6.46
N LYS A 100 -5.64 11.01 6.16
CA LYS A 100 -5.34 11.60 4.86
C LYS A 100 -4.61 10.56 4.01
N ILE A 101 -4.96 10.49 2.74
CA ILE A 101 -4.39 9.51 1.81
C ILE A 101 -3.84 10.22 0.59
N GLY A 102 -2.55 9.98 0.30
CA GLY A 102 -1.92 10.40 -0.93
C GLY A 102 -1.56 9.18 -1.78
N MET A 103 -1.54 9.35 -3.08
CA MET A 103 -1.12 8.31 -4.02
C MET A 103 0.03 8.80 -4.87
N VAL A 104 1.01 7.92 -5.11
CA VAL A 104 2.16 8.16 -5.97
C VAL A 104 2.31 7.02 -6.97
N GLY A 105 2.87 7.34 -8.14
CA GLY A 105 3.08 6.29 -9.14
C GLY A 105 2.90 6.70 -10.57
#